data_8df537843037a7c9a86303d3111705f0
#
_entry.id   8df537843037a7c9a86303d3111705f0
#
_cell.length_a   1.000
_cell.length_b   1.000
_cell.length_c   1.000
_cell.angle_alpha   90.00
_cell.angle_beta   90.00
_cell.angle_gamma   90.00
#
_symmetry.space_group_name_H-M   'P 1'
#
loop_
_entity.id
_entity.type
_entity.pdbx_description
1 polymer ?
#
loop_
_entity_poly.entity_id
_entity_poly.type
_entity_poly.pdbx_seq_one_letter_code
_entity_poly.pdbx_strand_id
1 'polypeptide(L)'
;MPVRRVLVLLLLAGGVCFAPMIGQRLAVAGPRTDAAFVKSTNDLRAARGLPRMKVSATLSKLAYHHSVAMARKGRLWHNDISSASDHWVWLGQNVGVGSSVEALQRAFMDSPPHRANILRRKANLFGVGTYISRGRIWVTVNFEQTTPGWP
;
A
#
# COMPACT_ATOMS: atom_id res chain seq x y z
N MET A 1 -4.47 -81.50 -27.81
CA MET A 1 -3.66 -80.29 -28.06
C MET A 1 -4.13 -79.18 -27.13
N PRO A 2 -3.36 -78.68 -26.11
CA PRO A 2 -3.85 -77.71 -25.18
C PRO A 2 -3.54 -76.31 -25.69
N VAL A 3 -4.57 -75.46 -25.70
CA VAL A 3 -4.45 -74.03 -26.05
C VAL A 3 -3.88 -73.27 -24.88
N ARG A 4 -2.69 -72.64 -25.04
CA ARG A 4 -2.04 -71.80 -24.08
C ARG A 4 -2.78 -70.43 -24.05
N ARG A 5 -3.40 -70.11 -22.92
CA ARG A 5 -3.88 -68.76 -22.64
C ARG A 5 -2.73 -67.83 -22.24
N VAL A 6 -2.47 -66.83 -23.08
CA VAL A 6 -1.51 -65.75 -22.74
C VAL A 6 -2.24 -64.75 -21.91
N LEU A 7 -1.79 -64.58 -20.66
CA LEU A 7 -2.32 -63.53 -19.75
C LEU A 7 -1.50 -62.24 -20.02
N VAL A 8 -2.18 -61.25 -20.62
CA VAL A 8 -1.56 -59.92 -20.81
C VAL A 8 -1.81 -59.10 -19.54
N LEU A 9 -0.74 -58.85 -18.79
CA LEU A 9 -0.76 -58.00 -17.60
C LEU A 9 -0.66 -56.54 -18.07
N LEU A 10 -1.76 -55.77 -17.98
CA LEU A 10 -1.72 -54.31 -18.17
C LEU A 10 -1.19 -53.66 -16.91
N LEU A 11 0.02 -53.15 -16.95
CA LEU A 11 0.60 -52.23 -15.94
C LEU A 11 0.00 -50.84 -16.17
N LEU A 12 -0.96 -50.43 -15.34
CA LEU A 12 -1.42 -49.06 -15.25
C LEU A 12 -0.36 -48.25 -14.47
N ALA A 13 0.49 -47.52 -15.20
CA ALA A 13 1.37 -46.54 -14.62
C ALA A 13 0.56 -45.31 -14.22
N GLY A 14 0.16 -45.24 -12.95
CA GLY A 14 -0.46 -44.08 -12.35
C GLY A 14 0.57 -42.94 -12.23
N GLY A 15 0.63 -42.05 -13.21
CA GLY A 15 1.37 -40.81 -13.13
C GLY A 15 0.76 -39.87 -12.13
N VAL A 16 1.36 -39.75 -10.95
CA VAL A 16 1.03 -38.69 -10.00
C VAL A 16 1.53 -37.37 -10.59
N CYS A 17 0.64 -36.60 -11.21
CA CYS A 17 0.92 -35.22 -11.58
C CYS A 17 1.15 -34.38 -10.31
N PHE A 18 2.39 -34.19 -9.92
CA PHE A 18 2.77 -33.13 -9.00
C PHE A 18 2.58 -31.79 -9.74
N ALA A 19 1.43 -31.16 -9.52
CA ALA A 19 1.28 -29.75 -9.87
C ALA A 19 2.28 -28.96 -9.01
N PRO A 20 3.15 -28.11 -9.61
CA PRO A 20 4.00 -27.26 -8.81
C PRO A 20 3.07 -26.32 -8.02
N MET A 21 3.09 -26.40 -6.69
CA MET A 21 2.56 -25.35 -5.86
C MET A 21 3.35 -24.08 -6.18
N ILE A 22 2.78 -23.26 -7.06
CA ILE A 22 3.23 -21.89 -7.26
C ILE A 22 3.00 -21.21 -5.91
N GLY A 23 4.07 -21.14 -5.12
CA GLY A 23 4.04 -20.41 -3.86
C GLY A 23 3.57 -19.01 -4.16
N GLN A 24 2.36 -18.67 -3.71
CA GLN A 24 1.89 -17.31 -3.69
C GLN A 24 2.91 -16.55 -2.82
N ARG A 25 3.85 -15.88 -3.48
CA ARG A 25 4.67 -14.86 -2.82
C ARG A 25 3.66 -13.86 -2.28
N LEU A 26 3.45 -13.90 -0.96
CA LEU A 26 2.80 -12.80 -0.25
C LEU A 26 3.65 -11.57 -0.59
N ALA A 27 3.17 -10.80 -1.56
CA ALA A 27 3.80 -9.55 -1.91
C ALA A 27 3.53 -8.61 -0.74
N VAL A 28 4.45 -8.58 0.21
CA VAL A 28 4.55 -7.48 1.17
C VAL A 28 4.69 -6.25 0.29
N ALA A 29 3.71 -5.35 0.34
CA ALA A 29 3.85 -4.05 -0.30
C ALA A 29 5.11 -3.44 0.29
N GLY A 30 6.10 -3.39 -0.55
CA GLY A 30 7.41 -3.01 -0.14
C GLY A 30 7.69 -1.57 -0.53
N PRO A 31 8.91 -1.13 -0.33
CA PRO A 31 9.38 0.22 -0.63
C PRO A 31 8.98 0.77 -2.00
N ARG A 32 8.69 -0.10 -2.99
CA ARG A 32 8.28 0.30 -4.34
C ARG A 32 6.89 0.93 -4.41
N THR A 33 5.90 0.40 -3.66
CA THR A 33 4.54 0.94 -3.65
C THR A 33 4.51 2.26 -2.90
N ASP A 34 5.20 2.35 -1.76
CA ASP A 34 5.34 3.60 -1.00
C ASP A 34 6.04 4.67 -1.85
N ALA A 35 7.13 4.33 -2.54
CA ALA A 35 7.84 5.25 -3.42
C ALA A 35 6.97 5.75 -4.59
N ALA A 36 6.12 4.89 -5.16
CA ALA A 36 5.18 5.28 -6.20
C ALA A 36 4.15 6.30 -5.67
N PHE A 37 3.61 6.09 -4.46
CA PHE A 37 2.73 7.07 -3.80
C PHE A 37 3.45 8.39 -3.51
N VAL A 38 4.68 8.34 -2.99
CA VAL A 38 5.51 9.52 -2.72
C VAL A 38 5.71 10.33 -4.01
N LYS A 39 6.12 9.66 -5.08
CA LYS A 39 6.32 10.30 -6.38
C LYS A 39 5.02 10.92 -6.89
N SER A 40 3.94 10.14 -6.95
CA SER A 40 2.65 10.59 -7.48
C SER A 40 2.09 11.77 -6.69
N THR A 41 2.15 11.75 -5.36
CA THR A 41 1.70 12.86 -4.51
C THR A 41 2.50 14.14 -4.80
N ASN A 42 3.82 14.04 -4.88
CA ASN A 42 4.66 15.19 -5.14
C ASN A 42 4.55 15.71 -6.59
N ASP A 43 4.27 14.85 -7.56
CA ASP A 43 4.00 15.27 -8.95
C ASP A 43 2.66 15.99 -9.06
N LEU A 44 1.62 15.53 -8.36
CA LEU A 44 0.33 16.23 -8.27
C LEU A 44 0.47 17.64 -7.70
N ARG A 45 1.33 17.82 -6.70
CA ARG A 45 1.65 19.12 -6.10
C ARG A 45 2.43 19.99 -7.07
N ALA A 46 3.51 19.47 -7.65
CA ALA A 46 4.36 20.21 -8.59
C ALA A 46 3.57 20.69 -9.82
N ALA A 47 2.68 19.85 -10.37
CA ALA A 47 1.79 20.22 -11.48
C ALA A 47 0.84 21.38 -11.15
N ARG A 48 0.69 21.74 -9.88
CA ARG A 48 -0.13 22.86 -9.39
C ARG A 48 0.69 24.00 -8.77
N GLY A 49 2.00 24.04 -9.04
CA GLY A 49 2.89 25.10 -8.53
C GLY A 49 3.05 25.07 -7.00
N LEU A 50 2.86 23.89 -6.37
CA LEU A 50 3.07 23.72 -4.93
C LEU A 50 4.45 23.11 -4.65
N PRO A 51 5.10 23.50 -3.56
CA PRO A 51 6.35 22.87 -3.15
C PRO A 51 6.17 21.37 -2.94
N ARG A 52 7.18 20.58 -3.31
CA ARG A 52 7.25 19.17 -2.95
C ARG A 52 7.43 19.03 -1.45
N MET A 53 6.79 18.02 -0.86
CA MET A 53 6.97 17.69 0.55
C MET A 53 8.13 16.73 0.72
N LYS A 54 8.85 16.87 1.84
CA LYS A 54 9.89 15.91 2.25
C LYS A 54 9.24 14.68 2.89
N VAL A 55 9.86 13.52 2.70
CA VAL A 55 9.40 12.27 3.35
C VAL A 55 9.93 12.20 4.77
N SER A 56 9.03 12.00 5.72
CA SER A 56 9.35 11.71 7.13
C SER A 56 9.31 10.20 7.37
N ALA A 57 10.42 9.66 7.88
CA ALA A 57 10.51 8.25 8.25
C ALA A 57 9.53 7.90 9.39
N THR A 58 9.36 8.81 10.37
CA THR A 58 8.42 8.63 11.48
C THR A 58 6.97 8.56 10.98
N LEU A 59 6.55 9.52 10.15
CA LEU A 59 5.21 9.51 9.55
C LEU A 59 4.97 8.27 8.68
N SER A 60 5.99 7.82 7.94
CA SER A 60 5.90 6.61 7.11
C SER A 60 5.76 5.34 7.96
N LYS A 61 6.50 5.23 9.06
CA LYS A 61 6.38 4.11 10.00
C LYS A 61 4.99 4.03 10.61
N LEU A 62 4.45 5.16 11.09
CA LEU A 62 3.09 5.24 11.63
C LEU A 62 2.06 4.86 10.56
N ALA A 63 2.20 5.37 9.34
CA ALA A 63 1.34 5.07 8.21
C ALA A 63 1.33 3.57 7.88
N TYR A 64 2.49 2.93 7.83
CA TYR A 64 2.60 1.49 7.58
C TYR A 64 1.87 0.66 8.64
N HIS A 65 2.12 0.91 9.92
CA HIS A 65 1.46 0.18 11.00
C HIS A 65 -0.06 0.36 10.96
N HIS A 66 -0.53 1.55 10.61
CA HIS A 66 -1.97 1.79 10.48
C HIS A 66 -2.57 1.05 9.28
N SER A 67 -1.89 1.02 8.13
CA SER A 67 -2.33 0.26 6.95
C SER A 67 -2.41 -1.24 7.23
N VAL A 68 -1.45 -1.80 7.97
CA VAL A 68 -1.50 -3.20 8.45
C VAL A 68 -2.71 -3.43 9.35
N ALA A 69 -2.98 -2.53 10.29
CA ALA A 69 -4.11 -2.64 11.21
C ALA A 69 -5.46 -2.59 10.46
N MET A 70 -5.60 -1.65 9.52
CA MET A 70 -6.80 -1.55 8.66
C MET A 70 -7.02 -2.83 7.84
N ALA A 71 -5.96 -3.35 7.22
CA ALA A 71 -6.04 -4.58 6.42
C ALA A 71 -6.46 -5.79 7.25
N ARG A 72 -5.92 -5.93 8.47
CA ARG A 72 -6.27 -7.00 9.40
C ARG A 72 -7.73 -6.93 9.85
N LYS A 73 -8.25 -5.72 10.08
CA LYS A 73 -9.65 -5.49 10.48
C LYS A 73 -10.62 -5.41 9.31
N GLY A 74 -10.14 -5.34 8.07
CA GLY A 74 -10.96 -5.25 6.87
C GLY A 74 -11.78 -3.96 6.75
N ARG A 75 -11.41 -2.88 7.43
CA ARG A 75 -12.11 -1.59 7.40
C ARG A 75 -11.15 -0.41 7.44
N LEU A 76 -11.61 0.76 6.93
CA LEU A 76 -10.90 2.02 6.99
C LEU A 76 -11.33 2.82 8.23
N TRP A 77 -10.36 3.48 8.88
CA TRP A 77 -10.59 4.50 9.92
C TRP A 77 -9.38 5.41 10.02
N HIS A 78 -9.52 6.56 10.65
CA HIS A 78 -8.42 7.45 11.01
C HIS A 78 -7.90 7.13 12.40
N ASN A 79 -6.59 7.31 12.62
CA ASN A 79 -5.98 7.21 13.94
C ASN A 79 -5.27 8.51 14.30
N ASP A 80 -5.01 8.68 15.59
CA ASP A 80 -4.18 9.77 16.08
C ASP A 80 -2.72 9.61 15.62
N ILE A 81 -2.16 10.68 15.09
CA ILE A 81 -0.77 10.78 14.64
C ILE A 81 -0.01 11.91 15.33
N SER A 82 -0.57 12.48 16.39
CA SER A 82 0.03 13.62 17.12
C SER A 82 1.41 13.31 17.72
N SER A 83 1.67 12.02 17.99
CA SER A 83 2.98 11.54 18.46
C SER A 83 4.09 11.50 17.41
N ALA A 84 3.79 11.92 16.16
CA ALA A 84 4.78 11.89 15.07
C ALA A 84 5.92 12.89 15.28
N SER A 85 5.62 14.02 15.92
CA SER A 85 6.56 15.12 16.13
C SER A 85 6.00 16.07 17.20
N ASP A 86 6.87 16.77 17.93
CA ASP A 86 6.50 17.83 18.86
C ASP A 86 6.45 19.22 18.18
N HIS A 87 6.69 19.26 16.88
CA HIS A 87 6.83 20.51 16.11
C HIS A 87 5.72 20.73 15.08
N TRP A 88 4.68 19.92 15.09
CA TRP A 88 3.57 20.10 14.16
C TRP A 88 2.67 21.26 14.58
N VAL A 89 2.17 21.98 13.60
CA VAL A 89 1.11 23.00 13.75
C VAL A 89 -0.17 22.56 13.02
N TRP A 90 -0.06 21.55 12.17
CA TRP A 90 -1.19 20.90 11.51
C TRP A 90 -0.82 19.49 11.09
N LEU A 91 -1.77 18.59 11.26
CA LEU A 91 -1.69 17.20 10.83
C LEU A 91 -2.89 16.86 9.94
N GLY A 92 -2.67 16.00 8.97
CA GLY A 92 -3.70 15.45 8.10
C GLY A 92 -3.42 14.00 7.77
N GLN A 93 -4.47 13.27 7.42
CA GLN A 93 -4.34 11.88 7.07
C GLN A 93 -5.31 11.51 5.94
N ASN A 94 -4.82 10.76 4.95
CA ASN A 94 -5.63 10.07 3.97
C ASN A 94 -5.49 8.56 4.16
N VAL A 95 -6.62 7.86 4.14
CA VAL A 95 -6.65 6.39 4.20
C VAL A 95 -7.45 5.84 3.04
N GLY A 96 -7.03 4.70 2.50
CA GLY A 96 -7.71 4.10 1.36
C GLY A 96 -7.39 2.62 1.16
N VAL A 97 -8.23 1.96 0.36
CA VAL A 97 -8.01 0.60 -0.11
C VAL A 97 -8.41 0.49 -1.58
N GLY A 98 -7.52 -0.04 -2.41
CA GLY A 98 -7.73 -0.10 -3.86
C GLY A 98 -6.85 -1.11 -4.56
N SER A 99 -6.94 -1.15 -5.90
CA SER A 99 -6.22 -2.09 -6.75
C SER A 99 -4.87 -1.59 -7.23
N SER A 100 -4.68 -0.27 -7.30
CA SER A 100 -3.42 0.33 -7.74
C SER A 100 -3.17 1.70 -7.11
N VAL A 101 -1.93 2.18 -7.18
CA VAL A 101 -1.53 3.51 -6.73
C VAL A 101 -2.29 4.59 -7.48
N GLU A 102 -2.41 4.45 -8.80
CA GLU A 102 -3.08 5.41 -9.69
C GLU A 102 -4.57 5.52 -9.36
N ALA A 103 -5.25 4.38 -9.12
CA ALA A 103 -6.66 4.37 -8.76
C ALA A 103 -6.90 5.06 -7.41
N LEU A 104 -6.04 4.78 -6.43
CA LEU A 104 -6.11 5.40 -5.10
C LEU A 104 -5.81 6.89 -5.13
N GLN A 105 -4.81 7.33 -5.91
CA GLN A 105 -4.52 8.75 -6.07
C GLN A 105 -5.66 9.50 -6.77
N ARG A 106 -6.29 8.91 -7.79
CA ARG A 106 -7.49 9.50 -8.40
C ARG A 106 -8.61 9.64 -7.38
N ALA A 107 -8.92 8.56 -6.63
CA ALA A 107 -9.95 8.58 -5.60
C ALA A 107 -9.69 9.65 -4.53
N PHE A 108 -8.43 9.83 -4.10
CA PHE A 108 -8.07 10.90 -3.18
C PHE A 108 -8.25 12.28 -3.79
N MET A 109 -7.92 12.45 -5.07
CA MET A 109 -8.10 13.74 -5.75
C MET A 109 -9.56 14.06 -6.08
N ASP A 110 -10.41 13.06 -6.26
CA ASP A 110 -11.84 13.23 -6.49
C ASP A 110 -12.61 13.54 -5.18
N SER A 111 -12.03 13.19 -4.03
CA SER A 111 -12.59 13.44 -2.70
C SER A 111 -12.11 14.80 -2.16
N PRO A 112 -12.99 15.79 -1.92
CA PRO A 112 -12.58 17.11 -1.46
C PRO A 112 -11.72 17.11 -0.19
N PRO A 113 -12.02 16.35 0.89
CA PRO A 113 -11.18 16.35 2.08
C PRO A 113 -9.80 15.72 1.84
N HIS A 114 -9.71 14.63 1.10
CA HIS A 114 -8.42 14.00 0.79
C HIS A 114 -7.57 14.89 -0.12
N ARG A 115 -8.19 15.51 -1.12
CA ARG A 115 -7.54 16.46 -2.03
C ARG A 115 -6.99 17.67 -1.26
N ALA A 116 -7.75 18.17 -0.28
CA ALA A 116 -7.31 19.30 0.54
C ALA A 116 -6.02 19.00 1.30
N ASN A 117 -5.87 17.77 1.83
CA ASN A 117 -4.64 17.33 2.49
C ASN A 117 -3.47 17.30 1.51
N ILE A 118 -3.65 16.69 0.33
CA ILE A 118 -2.60 16.59 -0.70
C ILE A 118 -2.15 17.98 -1.18
N LEU A 119 -3.08 18.90 -1.35
CA LEU A 119 -2.83 20.22 -1.94
C LEU A 119 -2.61 21.33 -0.91
N ARG A 120 -2.55 21.00 0.40
CA ARG A 120 -2.24 21.99 1.43
C ARG A 120 -0.88 22.64 1.17
N ARG A 121 -0.87 23.94 0.85
CA ARG A 121 0.35 24.67 0.47
C ARG A 121 1.42 24.61 1.56
N LYS A 122 1.03 24.75 2.81
CA LYS A 122 1.92 24.82 3.97
C LYS A 122 2.38 23.45 4.49
N ALA A 123 1.80 22.32 4.01
CA ALA A 123 2.31 21.00 4.36
C ALA A 123 3.71 20.84 3.76
N ASN A 124 4.68 20.47 4.59
CA ASN A 124 6.09 20.35 4.23
C ASN A 124 6.66 18.95 4.45
N LEU A 125 6.04 18.15 5.31
CA LEU A 125 6.40 16.76 5.54
C LEU A 125 5.21 15.84 5.25
N PHE A 126 5.52 14.62 4.84
CA PHE A 126 4.53 13.55 4.76
C PHE A 126 5.18 12.17 4.88
N GLY A 127 4.39 11.18 5.17
CA GLY A 127 4.81 9.79 5.20
C GLY A 127 3.75 8.88 4.58
N VAL A 128 4.19 7.91 3.82
CA VAL A 128 3.34 6.92 3.16
C VAL A 128 3.66 5.55 3.73
N GLY A 129 2.63 4.77 4.00
CA GLY A 129 2.75 3.37 4.35
C GLY A 129 1.69 2.55 3.65
N THR A 130 2.11 1.54 2.90
CA THR A 130 1.19 0.62 2.22
C THR A 130 1.34 -0.80 2.73
N TYR A 131 0.24 -1.53 2.69
CA TYR A 131 0.22 -2.97 2.96
C TYR A 131 -0.68 -3.68 1.96
N ILE A 132 -0.17 -4.74 1.32
CA ILE A 132 -0.96 -5.54 0.39
C ILE A 132 -1.59 -6.72 1.13
N SER A 133 -2.91 -6.82 1.02
CA SER A 133 -3.67 -7.94 1.55
C SER A 133 -4.75 -8.34 0.58
N ARG A 134 -4.85 -9.62 0.27
CA ARG A 134 -5.85 -10.18 -0.65
C ARG A 134 -5.92 -9.45 -1.99
N GLY A 135 -4.75 -9.16 -2.57
CA GLY A 135 -4.62 -8.46 -3.85
C GLY A 135 -5.00 -6.97 -3.84
N ARG A 136 -5.24 -6.38 -2.67
CA ARG A 136 -5.56 -4.95 -2.52
C ARG A 136 -4.49 -4.20 -1.76
N ILE A 137 -4.22 -2.99 -2.17
CA ILE A 137 -3.35 -2.04 -1.48
C ILE A 137 -4.17 -1.31 -0.42
N TRP A 138 -3.79 -1.45 0.83
CA TRP A 138 -4.21 -0.61 1.95
C TRP A 138 -3.18 0.48 2.13
N VAL A 139 -3.60 1.73 2.15
CA VAL A 139 -2.69 2.87 2.21
C VAL A 139 -3.12 3.85 3.30
N THR A 140 -2.11 4.37 3.99
CA THR A 140 -2.20 5.54 4.83
C THR A 140 -1.18 6.56 4.33
N VAL A 141 -1.60 7.81 4.20
CA VAL A 141 -0.73 8.94 3.94
C VAL A 141 -0.93 9.94 5.08
N ASN A 142 0.11 10.14 5.86
CA ASN A 142 0.14 11.13 6.94
C ASN A 142 0.82 12.40 6.43
N PHE A 143 0.24 13.56 6.71
CA PHE A 143 0.74 14.87 6.32
C PHE A 143 1.01 15.71 7.56
N GLU A 144 2.04 16.53 7.48
CA GLU A 144 2.43 17.44 8.55
C GLU A 144 2.80 18.81 7.99
N GLN A 145 2.39 19.84 8.71
CA GLN A 145 2.97 21.16 8.62
C GLN A 145 3.72 21.40 9.91
N THR A 146 5.04 21.61 9.81
CA THR A 146 5.88 21.93 10.98
C THR A 146 5.86 23.42 11.29
N THR A 147 6.32 23.76 12.50
CA THR A 147 6.59 25.15 12.91
C THR A 147 7.57 25.79 11.92
N PRO A 148 7.42 27.07 11.55
CA PRO A 148 8.39 27.77 10.72
C PRO A 148 9.80 27.71 11.30
N GLY A 149 10.79 27.38 10.45
CA GLY A 149 12.18 27.22 10.85
C GLY A 149 12.59 25.83 11.33
N TRP A 150 11.65 24.91 11.48
CA TRP A 150 11.92 23.49 11.69
C TRP A 150 12.23 22.80 10.36
N PRO A 151 13.35 21.99 10.24
CA PRO A 151 13.79 21.38 9.00
C PRO A 151 12.85 20.28 8.48
#